data_0fe1a65419b6915c2abbcc6d92adbb52
#
_entry.id   0fe1a65419b6915c2abbcc6d92adbb52
#
_cell.length_a   1.000
_cell.length_b   1.000
_cell.length_c   1.000
_cell.angle_alpha   90.00
_cell.angle_beta   90.00
_cell.angle_gamma   90.00
#
_symmetry.space_group_name_H-M   'P 1'
#
loop_
_entity.id
_entity.type
_entity.pdbx_description
1 polymer ?
#
loop_
_entity_poly.entity_id
_entity_poly.type
_entity_poly.pdbx_seq_one_letter_code
_entity_poly.pdbx_strand_id
1 'polypeptide(L)'
;MERNKMMTQKRFNALLSMLLCAAMLLSMVAMLSGCTRSGKNDSPALQHKILHYYSEKDSTSYFFVDGKKLEDRIGSGISTFLSVDGTSAAVIAATALYRVDANGIILVYPAAVTRAVLSMDGKSILFATATKAFLYSSDTGETTEFEGIEAETVLSLALSEDAKTAAVTVGQKGGRTATYICSEGKAEKNSEDTYAVAISNGAERMYCLEYVDGELTGRLHFVQNGKDSVISTNASHYFEVNRDATEITFDVKSKTHYSAKGSEAKQLVDASALSLAGAQYSTMGGSECTVLLKNAGSLFNSMFYTEYNAKDSDGNQFVEYDLYFVNSSKKAVKLVGGATQFTVQPDGTSVYCVVDSSLYTVSAFNPKKPELVESNVYAFGADEGFKNVYLTDIYGNVRLKKDGAAKLSDIILMNISHSAMMNNGTLLCIGLYDNGGTLCSIKGTESKILDENVYYFEVYGDVAAYYKKAGSKDGLYDVYMSEDGDNFTLCVEQAAIGGKAS
;
A
#
# COMPACT_ATOMS: atom_id res chain seq x y z
N MET A 1 -18.95 24.62 34.61
CA MET A 1 -18.22 23.34 34.64
C MET A 1 -18.63 22.43 33.48
N GLU A 2 -19.90 22.31 33.13
CA GLU A 2 -20.40 21.50 32.00
C GLU A 2 -19.96 21.98 30.61
N ARG A 3 -19.88 23.28 30.37
CA ARG A 3 -19.43 23.83 29.06
C ARG A 3 -17.98 23.48 28.72
N ASN A 4 -17.11 23.37 29.73
CA ASN A 4 -15.72 22.98 29.51
C ASN A 4 -15.59 21.46 29.23
N LYS A 5 -16.42 20.61 29.86
CA LYS A 5 -16.46 19.16 29.56
C LYS A 5 -16.93 18.88 28.13
N MET A 6 -17.97 19.62 27.69
CA MET A 6 -18.50 19.42 26.33
C MET A 6 -17.53 19.90 25.23
N MET A 7 -16.75 20.98 25.50
CA MET A 7 -15.72 21.45 24.58
C MET A 7 -14.55 20.48 24.52
N THR A 8 -14.16 19.86 25.62
CA THR A 8 -13.10 18.84 25.69
C THR A 8 -13.53 17.56 24.96
N GLN A 9 -14.78 17.14 25.12
CA GLN A 9 -15.32 15.96 24.44
C GLN A 9 -15.47 16.14 22.93
N LYS A 10 -15.84 17.34 22.45
CA LYS A 10 -15.87 17.67 21.02
C LYS A 10 -14.47 17.69 20.40
N ARG A 11 -13.48 18.22 21.11
CA ARG A 11 -12.07 18.18 20.69
C ARG A 11 -11.51 16.75 20.65
N PHE A 12 -11.88 15.92 21.63
CA PHE A 12 -11.51 14.52 21.69
C PHE A 12 -12.06 13.70 20.52
N ASN A 13 -13.34 13.86 20.18
CA ASN A 13 -13.97 13.16 19.06
C ASN A 13 -13.38 13.62 17.71
N ALA A 14 -13.03 14.91 17.58
CA ALA A 14 -12.31 15.41 16.40
C ALA A 14 -10.90 14.80 16.30
N LEU A 15 -10.17 14.73 17.42
CA LEU A 15 -8.84 14.10 17.46
C LEU A 15 -8.91 12.61 17.12
N LEU A 16 -9.88 11.89 17.65
CA LEU A 16 -10.04 10.45 17.42
C LEU A 16 -10.41 10.14 15.96
N SER A 17 -11.28 10.94 15.34
CA SER A 17 -11.60 10.77 13.91
C SER A 17 -10.41 11.15 13.02
N MET A 18 -9.61 12.16 13.38
CA MET A 18 -8.37 12.51 12.69
C MET A 18 -7.32 11.41 12.80
N LEU A 19 -7.17 10.77 13.95
CA LEU A 19 -6.24 9.66 14.16
C LEU A 19 -6.61 8.44 13.33
N LEU A 20 -7.90 8.09 13.25
CA LEU A 20 -8.39 7.04 12.36
C LEU A 20 -8.14 7.40 10.87
N CYS A 21 -8.39 8.66 10.49
CA CYS A 21 -8.13 9.13 9.13
C CYS A 21 -6.64 9.19 8.81
N ALA A 22 -5.78 9.62 9.72
CA ALA A 22 -4.34 9.67 9.52
C ALA A 22 -3.74 8.25 9.39
N ALA A 23 -4.19 7.30 10.20
CA ALA A 23 -3.77 5.89 10.09
C ALA A 23 -4.22 5.26 8.75
N MET A 24 -5.44 5.56 8.28
CA MET A 24 -5.92 5.13 6.96
C MET A 24 -5.17 5.83 5.82
N LEU A 25 -4.85 7.12 5.93
CA LEU A 25 -4.08 7.86 4.93
C LEU A 25 -2.64 7.40 4.84
N LEU A 26 -2.00 7.06 5.95
CA LEU A 26 -0.61 6.57 5.94
C LEU A 26 -0.50 5.19 5.34
N SER A 27 -1.46 4.30 5.56
CA SER A 27 -1.53 3.02 4.84
C SER A 27 -1.73 3.24 3.33
N MET A 28 -2.41 4.32 2.92
CA MET A 28 -2.60 4.68 1.51
C MET A 28 -1.40 5.46 0.92
N VAL A 29 -0.74 6.33 1.68
CA VAL A 29 0.47 7.03 1.24
C VAL A 29 1.63 6.06 1.07
N ALA A 30 1.75 5.02 1.90
CA ALA A 30 2.68 3.92 1.68
C ALA A 30 2.41 3.17 0.35
N MET A 31 1.15 3.09 -0.10
CA MET A 31 0.79 2.56 -1.42
C MET A 31 1.07 3.55 -2.57
N LEU A 32 1.12 4.87 -2.30
CA LEU A 32 1.28 5.91 -3.31
C LEU A 32 2.74 6.28 -3.62
N SER A 33 3.68 6.08 -2.69
CA SER A 33 5.06 6.53 -2.85
C SER A 33 5.97 5.60 -3.67
N GLY A 34 5.43 4.59 -4.32
CA GLY A 34 6.19 3.51 -4.89
C GLY A 34 6.40 3.48 -6.40
N CYS A 35 6.71 4.57 -7.09
CA CYS A 35 7.15 4.49 -8.49
C CYS A 35 8.24 5.50 -8.83
N THR A 36 9.50 5.12 -8.70
CA THR A 36 10.56 5.80 -9.43
C THR A 36 11.26 4.81 -10.36
N ARG A 37 11.05 4.99 -11.66
CA ARG A 37 11.88 4.40 -12.71
C ARG A 37 13.26 5.05 -12.66
N SER A 38 14.31 4.27 -12.51
CA SER A 38 15.66 4.73 -12.79
C SER A 38 15.87 4.76 -14.31
N GLY A 39 16.16 5.92 -14.84
CA GLY A 39 16.68 6.07 -16.18
C GLY A 39 15.79 6.86 -17.14
N LYS A 40 16.10 8.13 -17.25
CA LYS A 40 15.52 9.24 -18.02
C LYS A 40 14.45 10.05 -17.28
N ASN A 41 14.54 11.39 -17.45
CA ASN A 41 13.64 12.43 -16.94
C ASN A 41 12.20 12.30 -17.48
N ASP A 42 11.56 11.18 -17.24
CA ASP A 42 10.14 11.06 -17.40
C ASP A 42 9.52 11.27 -16.01
N SER A 43 8.66 12.24 -15.88
CA SER A 43 7.74 12.40 -14.74
C SER A 43 7.20 11.03 -14.37
N PRO A 44 7.05 10.69 -13.08
CA PRO A 44 6.48 9.40 -12.70
C PRO A 44 5.18 9.24 -13.47
N ALA A 45 5.13 8.22 -14.32
CA ALA A 45 3.93 7.91 -15.08
C ALA A 45 2.78 7.82 -14.07
N LEU A 46 1.73 8.59 -14.30
CA LEU A 46 0.48 8.56 -13.57
C LEU A 46 0.15 7.09 -13.25
N GLN A 47 0.12 6.77 -11.97
CA GLN A 47 -0.27 5.43 -11.57
C GLN A 47 -1.77 5.35 -11.79
N HIS A 48 -2.18 4.60 -12.78
CA HIS A 48 -3.56 4.23 -12.93
C HIS A 48 -4.04 3.63 -11.63
N LYS A 49 -5.19 4.05 -11.17
CA LYS A 49 -5.71 3.57 -9.92
C LYS A 49 -7.02 2.87 -10.15
N ILE A 50 -7.04 1.61 -9.76
CA ILE A 50 -8.27 0.82 -9.77
C ILE A 50 -8.91 0.96 -8.39
N LEU A 51 -10.12 1.51 -8.38
CA LEU A 51 -10.96 1.60 -7.20
C LEU A 51 -12.13 0.63 -7.35
N HIS A 52 -12.54 0.06 -6.24
CA HIS A 52 -13.65 -0.86 -6.17
C HIS A 52 -14.63 -0.43 -5.08
N TYR A 53 -15.93 -0.42 -5.43
CA TYR A 53 -17.01 -0.16 -4.50
C TYR A 53 -18.12 -1.19 -4.67
N TYR A 54 -18.55 -1.79 -3.56
CA TYR A 54 -19.72 -2.65 -3.54
C TYR A 54 -20.96 -1.85 -3.17
N SER A 55 -22.00 -1.90 -4.03
CA SER A 55 -23.30 -1.28 -3.76
C SER A 55 -24.27 -2.31 -3.21
N GLU A 56 -24.82 -2.05 -2.03
CA GLU A 56 -25.91 -2.88 -1.47
C GLU A 56 -27.24 -2.69 -2.20
N LYS A 57 -27.43 -1.55 -2.89
CA LYS A 57 -28.65 -1.24 -3.62
C LYS A 57 -28.94 -2.27 -4.72
N ASP A 58 -27.92 -2.66 -5.45
CA ASP A 58 -28.04 -3.60 -6.56
C ASP A 58 -27.17 -4.87 -6.41
N SER A 59 -26.55 -5.04 -5.24
CA SER A 59 -25.70 -6.19 -4.90
C SER A 59 -24.57 -6.42 -5.90
N THR A 60 -23.92 -5.34 -6.31
CA THR A 60 -22.96 -5.32 -7.42
C THR A 60 -21.70 -4.57 -7.05
N SER A 61 -20.55 -5.06 -7.53
CA SER A 61 -19.25 -4.42 -7.43
C SER A 61 -18.96 -3.57 -8.65
N TYR A 62 -18.66 -2.30 -8.43
CA TYR A 62 -18.29 -1.32 -9.43
C TYR A 62 -16.79 -1.07 -9.39
N PHE A 63 -16.19 -1.01 -10.56
CA PHE A 63 -14.77 -0.71 -10.72
C PHE A 63 -14.59 0.63 -11.42
N PHE A 64 -13.56 1.34 -11.04
CA PHE A 64 -13.13 2.61 -11.60
C PHE A 64 -11.65 2.52 -11.92
N VAL A 65 -11.28 2.97 -13.10
CA VAL A 65 -9.89 3.11 -13.52
C VAL A 65 -9.64 4.58 -13.80
N ASP A 66 -8.70 5.19 -13.10
CA ASP A 66 -8.42 6.64 -13.17
C ASP A 66 -9.67 7.51 -12.97
N GLY A 67 -10.54 7.12 -12.04
CA GLY A 67 -11.78 7.82 -11.76
C GLY A 67 -12.94 7.51 -12.72
N LYS A 68 -12.68 6.83 -13.83
CA LYS A 68 -13.70 6.46 -14.80
C LYS A 68 -14.36 5.13 -14.45
N LYS A 69 -15.67 5.17 -14.31
CA LYS A 69 -16.49 3.98 -14.06
C LYS A 69 -16.47 3.04 -15.27
N LEU A 70 -16.16 1.77 -15.01
CA LEU A 70 -16.32 0.73 -16.04
C LEU A 70 -17.81 0.38 -16.22
N GLU A 71 -18.18 0.02 -17.45
CA GLU A 71 -19.57 -0.35 -17.79
C GLU A 71 -19.93 -1.72 -17.22
N ASP A 72 -19.00 -2.67 -17.27
CA ASP A 72 -19.18 -4.01 -16.76
C ASP A 72 -19.11 -4.05 -15.23
N ARG A 73 -19.67 -5.10 -14.63
CA ARG A 73 -19.83 -5.29 -13.20
C ARG A 73 -19.54 -6.72 -12.80
N ILE A 74 -19.11 -6.90 -11.56
CA ILE A 74 -18.94 -8.22 -10.95
C ILE A 74 -19.88 -8.30 -9.75
N GLY A 75 -20.41 -9.49 -9.47
CA GLY A 75 -21.28 -9.73 -8.31
C GLY A 75 -20.57 -9.50 -6.98
N SER A 76 -21.25 -9.80 -5.88
CA SER A 76 -20.72 -9.69 -4.52
C SER A 76 -19.67 -10.78 -4.18
N GLY A 77 -18.98 -10.61 -3.05
CA GLY A 77 -18.06 -11.62 -2.51
C GLY A 77 -16.80 -11.78 -3.33
N ILE A 78 -16.14 -10.67 -3.68
CA ILE A 78 -14.92 -10.67 -4.46
C ILE A 78 -13.68 -10.38 -3.59
N SER A 79 -12.53 -10.89 -4.04
CA SER A 79 -11.20 -10.50 -3.56
C SER A 79 -10.44 -9.85 -4.72
N THR A 80 -9.81 -8.71 -4.48
CA THR A 80 -9.12 -7.93 -5.51
C THR A 80 -7.64 -7.83 -5.20
N PHE A 81 -6.80 -8.15 -6.18
CA PHE A 81 -5.34 -8.10 -6.10
C PHE A 81 -4.85 -7.11 -7.16
N LEU A 82 -4.09 -6.11 -6.75
CA LEU A 82 -3.57 -5.09 -7.66
C LEU A 82 -2.19 -5.46 -8.20
N SER A 83 -1.90 -5.07 -9.43
CA SER A 83 -0.53 -5.06 -9.95
C SER A 83 0.31 -4.01 -9.21
N VAL A 84 1.63 -4.19 -9.22
CA VAL A 84 2.56 -3.29 -8.52
C VAL A 84 2.47 -1.86 -9.03
N ASP A 85 2.23 -1.68 -10.32
CA ASP A 85 2.07 -0.37 -10.96
C ASP A 85 0.63 0.18 -10.82
N GLY A 86 -0.30 -0.60 -10.26
CA GLY A 86 -1.69 -0.22 -10.07
C GLY A 86 -2.52 -0.16 -11.36
N THR A 87 -1.96 -0.60 -12.50
CA THR A 87 -2.65 -0.48 -13.81
C THR A 87 -3.63 -1.61 -14.08
N SER A 88 -3.52 -2.71 -13.34
CA SER A 88 -4.36 -3.90 -13.50
C SER A 88 -4.73 -4.51 -12.16
N ALA A 89 -5.85 -5.20 -12.11
CA ALA A 89 -6.25 -6.00 -10.96
C ALA A 89 -6.66 -7.41 -11.41
N ALA A 90 -6.34 -8.42 -10.59
CA ALA A 90 -6.98 -9.73 -10.63
C ALA A 90 -8.14 -9.74 -9.62
N VAL A 91 -9.32 -10.12 -10.06
CA VAL A 91 -10.52 -10.15 -9.22
C VAL A 91 -11.04 -11.57 -9.14
N ILE A 92 -10.89 -12.18 -7.99
CA ILE A 92 -11.46 -13.50 -7.70
C ILE A 92 -12.90 -13.31 -7.24
N ALA A 93 -13.83 -13.88 -7.98
CA ALA A 93 -15.22 -14.04 -7.58
C ALA A 93 -15.52 -15.52 -7.25
N ALA A 94 -16.66 -15.80 -6.64
CA ALA A 94 -17.01 -17.16 -6.21
C ALA A 94 -16.89 -18.24 -7.33
N THR A 95 -17.12 -17.85 -8.58
CA THR A 95 -17.20 -18.78 -9.72
C THR A 95 -16.26 -18.43 -10.88
N ALA A 96 -15.42 -17.41 -10.74
CA ALA A 96 -14.58 -16.95 -11.85
C ALA A 96 -13.40 -16.09 -11.38
N LEU A 97 -12.39 -15.97 -12.24
CA LEU A 97 -11.33 -14.99 -12.15
C LEU A 97 -11.50 -13.97 -13.28
N TYR A 98 -11.40 -12.71 -12.93
CA TYR A 98 -11.42 -11.60 -13.89
C TYR A 98 -10.12 -10.81 -13.83
N ARG A 99 -9.77 -10.18 -14.93
CA ARG A 99 -8.78 -9.10 -15.01
C ARG A 99 -9.52 -7.79 -15.21
N VAL A 100 -9.12 -6.77 -14.46
CA VAL A 100 -9.67 -5.40 -14.57
C VAL A 100 -8.52 -4.46 -14.92
N ASP A 101 -8.70 -3.66 -15.96
CA ASP A 101 -7.76 -2.59 -16.36
C ASP A 101 -8.50 -1.47 -17.12
N ALA A 102 -7.77 -0.54 -17.73
CA ALA A 102 -8.35 0.56 -18.50
C ALA A 102 -9.20 0.11 -19.72
N ASN A 103 -9.05 -1.13 -20.17
CA ASN A 103 -9.83 -1.69 -21.28
C ASN A 103 -11.14 -2.35 -20.83
N GLY A 104 -11.35 -2.51 -19.52
CA GLY A 104 -12.57 -3.08 -18.96
C GLY A 104 -12.36 -4.28 -18.05
N ILE A 105 -13.41 -5.09 -17.91
CA ILE A 105 -13.43 -6.32 -17.10
C ILE A 105 -13.40 -7.52 -18.06
N ILE A 106 -12.35 -8.31 -17.97
CA ILE A 106 -12.08 -9.46 -18.84
C ILE A 106 -12.20 -10.74 -18.03
N LEU A 107 -13.02 -11.69 -18.47
CA LEU A 107 -13.09 -13.03 -17.88
C LEU A 107 -11.81 -13.80 -18.24
N VAL A 108 -11.02 -14.15 -17.23
CA VAL A 108 -9.76 -14.91 -17.37
C VAL A 108 -10.03 -16.42 -17.25
N TYR A 109 -10.82 -16.79 -16.24
CA TYR A 109 -11.10 -18.19 -15.95
C TYR A 109 -12.52 -18.39 -15.42
N PRO A 110 -13.33 -19.27 -16.05
CA PRO A 110 -14.77 -19.44 -15.73
C PRO A 110 -15.03 -20.49 -14.65
N ALA A 111 -14.17 -20.58 -13.65
CA ALA A 111 -14.34 -21.49 -12.51
C ALA A 111 -13.70 -20.91 -11.24
N ALA A 112 -14.00 -21.52 -10.09
CA ALA A 112 -13.50 -21.07 -8.80
C ALA A 112 -11.96 -21.07 -8.74
N VAL A 113 -11.40 -19.94 -8.38
CA VAL A 113 -9.97 -19.69 -8.18
C VAL A 113 -9.74 -19.42 -6.70
N THR A 114 -8.70 -20.01 -6.14
CA THR A 114 -8.37 -19.87 -4.71
C THR A 114 -7.28 -18.84 -4.45
N ARG A 115 -6.41 -18.58 -5.42
CA ARG A 115 -5.27 -17.65 -5.32
C ARG A 115 -4.94 -17.02 -6.66
N ALA A 116 -4.44 -15.81 -6.62
CA ALA A 116 -3.91 -15.13 -7.81
C ALA A 116 -2.76 -14.18 -7.44
N VAL A 117 -1.79 -14.07 -8.33
CA VAL A 117 -0.66 -13.13 -8.25
C VAL A 117 -0.48 -12.50 -9.62
N LEU A 118 -0.36 -11.18 -9.68
CA LEU A 118 -0.09 -10.48 -10.93
C LEU A 118 1.41 -10.28 -11.13
N SER A 119 1.81 -10.26 -12.40
CA SER A 119 3.12 -9.71 -12.78
C SER A 119 3.19 -8.22 -12.44
N MET A 120 4.41 -7.69 -12.36
CA MET A 120 4.63 -6.29 -11.98
C MET A 120 3.96 -5.29 -12.91
N ASP A 121 3.94 -5.60 -14.20
CA ASP A 121 3.29 -4.81 -15.26
C ASP A 121 1.80 -5.14 -15.42
N GLY A 122 1.25 -6.02 -14.59
CA GLY A 122 -0.16 -6.44 -14.63
C GLY A 122 -0.58 -7.21 -15.87
N LYS A 123 0.36 -7.61 -16.75
CA LYS A 123 0.03 -8.30 -17.99
C LYS A 123 -0.19 -9.78 -17.83
N SER A 124 0.38 -10.39 -16.81
CA SER A 124 0.25 -11.82 -16.53
C SER A 124 -0.38 -12.05 -15.17
N ILE A 125 -1.18 -13.11 -15.06
CA ILE A 125 -1.79 -13.56 -13.81
C ILE A 125 -1.42 -15.02 -13.59
N LEU A 126 -0.61 -15.29 -12.58
CA LEU A 126 -0.43 -16.63 -12.04
C LEU A 126 -1.57 -16.91 -11.09
N PHE A 127 -2.35 -17.95 -11.30
CA PHE A 127 -3.47 -18.27 -10.44
C PHE A 127 -3.62 -19.78 -10.21
N ALA A 128 -4.38 -20.14 -9.18
CA ALA A 128 -4.63 -21.52 -8.86
C ALA A 128 -6.09 -21.78 -8.54
N THR A 129 -6.57 -22.95 -8.95
CA THR A 129 -7.71 -23.62 -8.37
C THR A 129 -7.28 -24.38 -7.10
N ALA A 130 -8.15 -25.20 -6.53
CA ALA A 130 -7.78 -26.00 -5.36
C ALA A 130 -6.52 -26.86 -5.62
N THR A 131 -6.36 -27.44 -6.82
CA THR A 131 -5.33 -28.47 -7.10
C THR A 131 -4.45 -28.19 -8.30
N LYS A 132 -4.70 -27.14 -9.05
CA LYS A 132 -3.98 -26.83 -10.29
C LYS A 132 -3.52 -25.38 -10.31
N ALA A 133 -2.44 -25.11 -11.01
CA ALA A 133 -1.94 -23.75 -11.25
C ALA A 133 -1.88 -23.43 -12.75
N PHE A 134 -2.09 -22.16 -13.06
CA PHE A 134 -2.23 -21.63 -14.42
C PHE A 134 -1.53 -20.29 -14.54
N LEU A 135 -1.07 -19.97 -15.74
CA LEU A 135 -0.58 -18.65 -16.11
C LEU A 135 -1.43 -18.08 -17.26
N TYR A 136 -2.04 -16.94 -17.01
CA TYR A 136 -2.72 -16.13 -18.03
C TYR A 136 -1.80 -15.03 -18.53
N SER A 137 -1.82 -14.77 -19.84
CA SER A 137 -1.16 -13.62 -20.47
C SER A 137 -2.15 -12.74 -21.18
N SER A 138 -2.17 -11.44 -20.86
CA SER A 138 -3.03 -10.48 -21.55
C SER A 138 -2.57 -10.14 -22.96
N ASP A 139 -1.27 -10.34 -23.26
CA ASP A 139 -0.73 -10.09 -24.60
C ASP A 139 -1.25 -11.10 -25.63
N THR A 140 -1.53 -12.34 -25.20
CA THR A 140 -2.10 -13.40 -26.07
C THR A 140 -3.56 -13.68 -25.78
N GLY A 141 -4.07 -13.33 -24.60
CA GLY A 141 -5.40 -13.72 -24.11
C GLY A 141 -5.50 -15.20 -23.71
N GLU A 142 -4.38 -15.92 -23.65
CA GLU A 142 -4.35 -17.36 -23.41
C GLU A 142 -4.05 -17.68 -21.94
N THR A 143 -4.62 -18.82 -21.50
CA THR A 143 -4.36 -19.42 -20.19
C THR A 143 -3.67 -20.77 -20.38
N THR A 144 -2.48 -20.93 -19.80
CA THR A 144 -1.68 -22.16 -19.85
C THR A 144 -1.73 -22.86 -18.49
N GLU A 145 -2.13 -24.13 -18.45
CA GLU A 145 -2.02 -24.97 -17.26
C GLU A 145 -0.56 -25.47 -17.10
N PHE A 146 -0.06 -25.48 -15.86
CA PHE A 146 1.21 -26.14 -15.56
C PHE A 146 1.00 -27.63 -15.29
N GLU A 147 1.42 -28.46 -16.23
CA GLU A 147 1.36 -29.91 -16.11
C GLU A 147 2.42 -30.46 -15.14
N GLY A 148 2.08 -31.53 -14.42
CA GLY A 148 3.02 -32.22 -13.52
C GLY A 148 2.92 -31.82 -12.06
N ILE A 149 2.01 -30.93 -11.69
CA ILE A 149 1.73 -30.58 -10.28
C ILE A 149 0.87 -31.70 -9.65
N GLU A 150 1.39 -32.32 -8.58
CA GLU A 150 0.64 -33.27 -7.74
C GLU A 150 0.26 -32.59 -6.43
N ALA A 151 -0.99 -32.17 -6.31
CA ALA A 151 -1.49 -31.39 -5.17
C ALA A 151 -2.80 -31.90 -4.63
N GLU A 152 -2.96 -31.87 -3.29
CA GLU A 152 -4.28 -31.86 -2.61
C GLU A 152 -4.82 -30.43 -2.53
N THR A 153 -3.94 -29.46 -2.35
CA THR A 153 -4.28 -28.03 -2.33
C THR A 153 -3.07 -27.19 -2.77
N VAL A 154 -3.31 -26.06 -3.44
CA VAL A 154 -2.26 -25.07 -3.71
C VAL A 154 -2.20 -24.11 -2.52
N LEU A 155 -0.99 -23.94 -1.96
CA LEU A 155 -0.73 -23.17 -0.74
C LEU A 155 -0.12 -21.80 -0.99
N SER A 156 0.81 -21.69 -1.97
CA SER A 156 1.39 -20.40 -2.33
C SER A 156 1.79 -20.34 -3.80
N LEU A 157 1.89 -19.10 -4.30
CA LEU A 157 2.29 -18.77 -5.67
C LEU A 157 3.38 -17.69 -5.61
N ALA A 158 4.43 -17.82 -6.38
CA ALA A 158 5.42 -16.78 -6.60
C ALA A 158 5.72 -16.68 -8.10
N LEU A 159 5.77 -15.46 -8.64
CA LEU A 159 5.98 -15.19 -10.05
C LEU A 159 7.25 -14.36 -10.25
N SER A 160 8.08 -14.75 -11.21
CA SER A 160 9.27 -13.98 -11.59
C SER A 160 8.91 -12.64 -12.22
N GLU A 161 9.85 -11.70 -12.24
CA GLU A 161 9.66 -10.36 -12.79
C GLU A 161 9.22 -10.39 -14.27
N ASP A 162 9.81 -11.28 -15.08
CA ASP A 162 9.48 -11.45 -16.50
C ASP A 162 8.22 -12.31 -16.74
N ALA A 163 7.58 -12.77 -15.69
CA ALA A 163 6.41 -13.64 -15.70
C ALA A 163 6.55 -14.96 -16.47
N LYS A 164 7.78 -15.42 -16.75
CA LYS A 164 8.02 -16.68 -17.48
C LYS A 164 8.29 -17.86 -16.56
N THR A 165 8.66 -17.58 -15.31
CA THR A 165 8.97 -18.58 -14.31
C THR A 165 8.11 -18.36 -13.08
N ALA A 166 7.56 -19.42 -12.54
CA ALA A 166 6.77 -19.39 -11.33
C ALA A 166 7.25 -20.47 -10.34
N ALA A 167 6.99 -20.22 -9.05
CA ALA A 167 7.09 -21.26 -8.04
C ALA A 167 5.70 -21.48 -7.43
N VAL A 168 5.28 -22.75 -7.36
CA VAL A 168 3.99 -23.17 -6.84
C VAL A 168 4.23 -24.13 -5.68
N THR A 169 3.78 -23.74 -4.48
CA THR A 169 3.82 -24.62 -3.31
C THR A 169 2.48 -25.27 -3.11
N VAL A 170 2.49 -26.56 -2.88
CA VAL A 170 1.28 -27.39 -2.73
C VAL A 170 1.33 -28.21 -1.45
N GLY A 171 0.16 -28.45 -0.87
CA GLY A 171 -0.05 -29.49 0.14
C GLY A 171 -0.19 -30.86 -0.52
N GLN A 172 0.47 -31.84 0.06
CA GLN A 172 0.44 -33.25 -0.35
C GLN A 172 -0.15 -34.13 0.75
N LYS A 173 -0.45 -35.38 0.42
CA LYS A 173 -0.94 -36.38 1.38
C LYS A 173 -0.04 -36.48 2.61
N GLY A 174 -0.68 -36.55 3.78
CA GLY A 174 0.05 -36.67 5.05
C GLY A 174 0.54 -35.34 5.63
N GLY A 175 0.04 -34.20 5.13
CA GLY A 175 0.37 -32.87 5.69
C GLY A 175 1.72 -32.33 5.24
N ARG A 176 2.40 -33.01 4.31
CA ARG A 176 3.66 -32.52 3.70
C ARG A 176 3.39 -31.46 2.66
N THR A 177 4.40 -30.70 2.34
CA THR A 177 4.37 -29.73 1.26
C THR A 177 5.40 -30.05 0.18
N ALA A 178 5.19 -29.52 -1.02
CA ALA A 178 6.18 -29.56 -2.09
C ALA A 178 6.14 -28.26 -2.88
N THR A 179 7.29 -27.77 -3.27
CA THR A 179 7.43 -26.61 -4.16
C THR A 179 7.87 -27.05 -5.55
N TYR A 180 7.13 -26.60 -6.54
CA TYR A 180 7.40 -26.84 -7.96
C TYR A 180 7.90 -25.56 -8.61
N ILE A 181 8.91 -25.67 -9.49
CA ILE A 181 9.28 -24.61 -10.42
C ILE A 181 8.53 -24.85 -11.72
N CYS A 182 7.85 -23.82 -12.21
CA CYS A 182 6.98 -23.88 -13.36
C CYS A 182 7.48 -22.94 -14.46
N SER A 183 7.59 -23.45 -15.69
CA SER A 183 7.92 -22.68 -16.89
C SER A 183 7.40 -23.38 -18.13
N GLU A 184 7.02 -22.63 -19.16
CA GLU A 184 6.59 -23.17 -20.47
C GLU A 184 5.50 -24.27 -20.37
N GLY A 185 4.54 -24.08 -19.44
CA GLY A 185 3.44 -25.03 -19.23
C GLY A 185 3.81 -26.32 -18.47
N LYS A 186 5.04 -26.44 -17.97
CA LYS A 186 5.53 -27.62 -17.21
C LYS A 186 5.87 -27.23 -15.78
N ALA A 187 5.71 -28.19 -14.88
CA ALA A 187 6.12 -28.06 -13.49
C ALA A 187 7.10 -29.17 -13.11
N GLU A 188 8.21 -28.80 -12.51
CA GLU A 188 9.21 -29.74 -11.98
C GLU A 188 9.31 -29.56 -10.46
N LYS A 189 9.22 -30.69 -9.71
CA LYS A 189 9.34 -30.68 -8.26
C LYS A 189 10.76 -30.26 -7.87
N ASN A 190 10.85 -29.18 -7.09
CA ASN A 190 12.13 -28.60 -6.68
C ASN A 190 12.53 -28.98 -5.24
N SER A 191 11.58 -28.90 -4.31
CA SER A 191 11.85 -29.15 -2.89
C SER A 191 10.63 -29.72 -2.16
N GLU A 192 10.87 -30.32 -0.99
CA GLU A 192 9.87 -30.80 -0.06
C GLU A 192 9.90 -29.96 1.22
N ASP A 193 8.74 -29.86 1.88
CA ASP A 193 8.53 -29.21 3.17
C ASP A 193 8.96 -27.74 3.21
N THR A 194 8.95 -27.07 2.04
CA THR A 194 9.25 -25.65 1.90
C THR A 194 8.13 -24.90 1.19
N TYR A 195 8.05 -23.59 1.48
CA TYR A 195 7.17 -22.64 0.81
C TYR A 195 8.00 -21.65 -0.01
N ALA A 196 7.70 -21.49 -1.27
CA ALA A 196 8.32 -20.45 -2.08
C ALA A 196 7.87 -19.06 -1.60
N VAL A 197 8.85 -18.20 -1.39
CA VAL A 197 8.67 -16.80 -0.99
C VAL A 197 8.82 -15.87 -2.19
N ALA A 198 9.89 -16.08 -2.98
CA ALA A 198 10.15 -15.33 -4.20
C ALA A 198 11.05 -16.13 -5.13
N ILE A 199 10.92 -15.85 -6.42
CA ILE A 199 11.70 -16.51 -7.48
C ILE A 199 12.18 -15.47 -8.48
N SER A 200 13.46 -15.61 -8.93
CA SER A 200 14.01 -14.78 -10.00
C SER A 200 13.70 -15.34 -11.38
N ASN A 201 13.93 -14.54 -12.40
CA ASN A 201 13.87 -14.97 -13.80
C ASN A 201 14.72 -16.22 -14.01
N GLY A 202 14.19 -17.21 -14.75
CA GLY A 202 14.85 -18.47 -15.02
C GLY A 202 15.12 -19.35 -13.79
N ALA A 203 14.51 -19.06 -12.64
CA ALA A 203 14.69 -19.78 -11.36
C ALA A 203 16.14 -19.89 -10.88
N GLU A 204 17.03 -18.98 -11.30
CA GLU A 204 18.42 -18.98 -10.84
C GLU A 204 18.54 -18.78 -9.34
N ARG A 205 17.60 -18.02 -8.74
CA ARG A 205 17.54 -17.72 -7.32
C ARG A 205 16.10 -17.85 -6.80
N MET A 206 15.98 -18.33 -5.57
CA MET A 206 14.71 -18.46 -4.89
C MET A 206 14.91 -18.30 -3.38
N TYR A 207 13.99 -17.62 -2.72
CA TYR A 207 13.81 -17.68 -1.27
C TYR A 207 12.70 -18.66 -0.93
N CYS A 208 12.96 -19.51 0.05
CA CYS A 208 11.99 -20.48 0.56
C CYS A 208 11.94 -20.44 2.08
N LEU A 209 10.77 -20.70 2.64
CA LEU A 209 10.57 -20.84 4.07
C LEU A 209 10.20 -22.30 4.39
N GLU A 210 10.97 -22.95 5.24
CA GLU A 210 10.64 -24.26 5.83
C GLU A 210 9.99 -24.02 7.19
N TYR A 211 8.73 -24.42 7.36
CA TYR A 211 8.05 -24.31 8.64
C TYR A 211 8.53 -25.38 9.62
N VAL A 212 8.71 -24.99 10.86
CA VAL A 212 8.91 -25.90 11.98
C VAL A 212 7.55 -26.17 12.62
N ASP A 213 7.21 -27.44 12.77
CA ASP A 213 5.92 -27.88 13.32
C ASP A 213 5.56 -27.14 14.61
N GLY A 214 4.36 -26.52 14.60
CA GLY A 214 3.78 -25.84 15.77
C GLY A 214 4.29 -24.42 16.03
N GLU A 215 5.16 -23.85 15.20
CA GLU A 215 5.67 -22.49 15.35
C GLU A 215 5.22 -21.55 14.23
N LEU A 216 5.02 -20.27 14.55
CA LEU A 216 4.76 -19.21 13.57
C LEU A 216 6.04 -18.71 12.87
N THR A 217 7.15 -19.41 13.06
CA THR A 217 8.46 -19.10 12.53
C THR A 217 9.04 -20.31 11.80
N GLY A 218 9.97 -20.07 10.88
CA GLY A 218 10.58 -21.12 10.08
C GLY A 218 12.03 -20.86 9.74
N ARG A 219 12.65 -21.83 9.05
CA ARG A 219 13.97 -21.64 8.47
C ARG A 219 13.83 -20.95 7.13
N LEU A 220 14.48 -19.82 6.98
CA LEU A 220 14.55 -19.10 5.71
C LEU A 220 15.77 -19.55 4.92
N HIS A 221 15.53 -20.03 3.72
CA HIS A 221 16.52 -20.56 2.80
C HIS A 221 16.71 -19.62 1.60
N PHE A 222 17.92 -19.57 1.09
CA PHE A 222 18.26 -19.00 -0.20
C PHE A 222 18.82 -20.10 -1.09
N VAL A 223 18.14 -20.36 -2.17
CA VAL A 223 18.57 -21.35 -3.19
C VAL A 223 19.11 -20.57 -4.37
N GLN A 224 20.34 -20.88 -4.79
CA GLN A 224 20.96 -20.32 -5.98
C GLN A 224 21.59 -21.42 -6.82
N ASN A 225 21.15 -21.56 -8.08
CA ASN A 225 21.63 -22.61 -9.01
C ASN A 225 21.58 -24.02 -8.38
N GLY A 226 20.49 -24.34 -7.69
CA GLY A 226 20.30 -25.61 -6.99
C GLY A 226 21.08 -25.75 -5.67
N LYS A 227 21.83 -24.74 -5.25
CA LYS A 227 22.61 -24.73 -4.01
C LYS A 227 21.82 -24.04 -2.93
N ASP A 228 21.48 -24.77 -1.88
CA ASP A 228 20.71 -24.27 -0.73
C ASP A 228 21.63 -23.73 0.38
N SER A 229 21.21 -22.64 1.02
CA SER A 229 21.84 -22.05 2.19
C SER A 229 20.79 -21.51 3.15
N VAL A 230 20.87 -21.90 4.42
CA VAL A 230 20.02 -21.38 5.49
C VAL A 230 20.52 -19.99 5.89
N ILE A 231 19.68 -18.97 5.80
CA ILE A 231 19.98 -17.59 6.19
C ILE A 231 19.42 -17.21 7.55
N SER A 232 18.38 -17.90 8.01
CA SER A 232 17.83 -17.74 9.36
C SER A 232 17.10 -19.02 9.78
N THR A 233 17.15 -19.33 11.07
CA THR A 233 16.44 -20.49 11.64
C THR A 233 15.10 -20.11 12.29
N ASN A 234 14.80 -18.82 12.43
CA ASN A 234 13.62 -18.31 13.15
C ASN A 234 13.01 -17.10 12.42
N ALA A 235 12.96 -17.11 11.09
CA ALA A 235 12.31 -16.06 10.33
C ALA A 235 10.79 -16.14 10.52
N SER A 236 10.15 -15.00 10.74
CA SER A 236 8.69 -14.92 10.67
C SER A 236 8.23 -15.04 9.22
N HIS A 237 6.91 -15.09 9.02
CA HIS A 237 6.30 -15.09 7.68
C HIS A 237 6.14 -13.68 7.08
N TYR A 238 6.71 -12.64 7.72
CA TYR A 238 6.75 -11.28 7.19
C TYR A 238 8.12 -11.03 6.57
N PHE A 239 8.12 -10.73 5.28
CA PHE A 239 9.35 -10.46 4.53
C PHE A 239 9.09 -9.54 3.34
N GLU A 240 10.14 -8.89 2.87
CA GLU A 240 10.19 -8.12 1.63
C GLU A 240 11.38 -8.57 0.80
N VAL A 241 11.18 -8.73 -0.49
CA VAL A 241 12.17 -9.27 -1.42
C VAL A 241 12.29 -8.34 -2.61
N ASN A 242 13.51 -8.11 -3.10
CA ASN A 242 13.72 -7.35 -4.32
C ASN A 242 13.45 -8.20 -5.57
N ARG A 243 13.31 -7.51 -6.72
CA ARG A 243 12.87 -8.10 -8.01
C ARG A 243 13.63 -9.33 -8.47
N ASP A 244 14.93 -9.30 -8.33
CA ASP A 244 15.83 -10.34 -8.81
C ASP A 244 16.12 -11.41 -7.74
N ALA A 245 15.37 -11.38 -6.63
CA ALA A 245 15.51 -12.27 -5.49
C ALA A 245 16.96 -12.35 -4.95
N THR A 246 17.67 -11.22 -4.93
CA THR A 246 19.02 -11.13 -4.38
C THR A 246 19.07 -10.58 -2.97
N GLU A 247 18.05 -9.83 -2.54
CA GLU A 247 18.00 -9.18 -1.24
C GLU A 247 16.66 -9.43 -0.58
N ILE A 248 16.66 -9.68 0.72
CA ILE A 248 15.46 -9.91 1.52
C ILE A 248 15.58 -9.22 2.88
N THR A 249 14.50 -8.61 3.32
CA THR A 249 14.27 -8.26 4.72
C THR A 249 13.20 -9.15 5.31
N PHE A 250 13.33 -9.49 6.57
CA PHE A 250 12.40 -10.34 7.29
C PHE A 250 12.52 -10.11 8.79
N ASP A 251 11.49 -10.52 9.53
CA ASP A 251 11.47 -10.38 10.97
C ASP A 251 11.93 -11.65 11.69
N VAL A 252 12.72 -11.44 12.74
CA VAL A 252 13.04 -12.46 13.74
C VAL A 252 12.74 -11.87 15.13
N LYS A 253 11.79 -12.44 15.84
CA LYS A 253 11.39 -11.99 17.20
C LYS A 253 11.09 -10.48 17.23
N SER A 254 10.28 -10.02 16.27
CA SER A 254 9.90 -8.61 16.12
C SER A 254 11.08 -7.65 15.90
N LYS A 255 12.14 -8.11 15.25
CA LYS A 255 13.28 -7.30 14.83
C LYS A 255 13.56 -7.54 13.37
N THR A 256 13.70 -6.46 12.61
CA THR A 256 13.96 -6.56 11.17
C THR A 256 15.39 -6.93 10.87
N HIS A 257 15.56 -7.96 10.07
CA HIS A 257 16.84 -8.50 9.60
C HIS A 257 16.95 -8.37 8.09
N TYR A 258 18.16 -8.43 7.60
CA TYR A 258 18.53 -8.33 6.20
C TYR A 258 19.50 -9.44 5.80
N SER A 259 19.32 -9.98 4.59
CA SER A 259 20.31 -10.83 3.93
C SER A 259 20.42 -10.46 2.45
N ALA A 260 21.64 -10.58 1.91
CA ALA A 260 21.89 -10.40 0.49
C ALA A 260 22.58 -11.64 -0.06
N LYS A 261 22.08 -12.15 -1.20
CA LYS A 261 22.68 -13.29 -1.94
C LYS A 261 23.02 -14.48 -1.04
N GLY A 262 22.09 -14.80 -0.12
CA GLY A 262 22.27 -15.92 0.82
C GLY A 262 23.32 -15.68 1.91
N SER A 263 23.78 -14.45 2.13
CA SER A 263 24.66 -14.14 3.24
C SER A 263 23.96 -14.32 4.58
N GLU A 264 24.72 -14.49 5.64
CA GLU A 264 24.21 -14.51 7.01
C GLU A 264 23.35 -13.27 7.30
N ALA A 265 22.22 -13.49 7.96
CA ALA A 265 21.29 -12.43 8.31
C ALA A 265 21.92 -11.43 9.29
N LYS A 266 21.69 -10.15 9.05
CA LYS A 266 22.12 -9.06 9.94
C LYS A 266 20.91 -8.29 10.42
N GLN A 267 20.84 -8.04 11.72
CA GLN A 267 19.80 -7.17 12.26
C GLN A 267 19.98 -5.74 11.71
N LEU A 268 18.91 -5.19 11.10
CA LEU A 268 18.85 -3.80 10.66
C LEU A 268 18.32 -2.89 11.74
N VAL A 269 17.21 -3.25 12.35
CA VAL A 269 16.48 -2.45 13.34
C VAL A 269 16.04 -3.33 14.51
N ASP A 270 16.00 -2.74 15.69
CA ASP A 270 15.51 -3.39 16.92
C ASP A 270 13.99 -3.23 17.09
N ALA A 271 13.27 -3.30 15.99
CA ALA A 271 11.81 -3.28 15.91
C ALA A 271 11.37 -3.91 14.59
N SER A 272 10.12 -4.36 14.48
CA SER A 272 9.53 -4.72 13.19
C SER A 272 9.38 -3.48 12.34
N ALA A 273 9.96 -3.50 11.14
CA ALA A 273 9.69 -2.49 10.13
C ALA A 273 8.38 -2.85 9.43
N LEU A 274 7.38 -1.98 9.53
CA LEU A 274 6.06 -2.22 8.93
C LEU A 274 6.06 -2.02 7.43
N SER A 275 6.96 -1.17 6.92
CA SER A 275 7.05 -0.90 5.50
C SER A 275 8.42 -0.30 5.16
N LEU A 276 8.95 -0.69 4.01
CA LEU A 276 9.99 0.05 3.32
C LEU A 276 9.34 1.02 2.33
N ALA A 277 9.79 2.27 2.28
CA ALA A 277 9.24 3.25 1.34
C ALA A 277 9.35 2.72 -0.10
N GLY A 278 8.22 2.60 -0.78
CA GLY A 278 8.14 2.05 -2.13
C GLY A 278 8.24 0.53 -2.25
N ALA A 279 8.16 -0.17 -1.14
CA ALA A 279 8.12 -1.61 -1.09
C ALA A 279 6.68 -2.13 -0.98
N GLN A 280 6.45 -3.27 -1.56
CA GLN A 280 5.29 -4.09 -1.26
C GLN A 280 5.77 -5.31 -0.50
N TYR A 281 5.05 -5.73 0.52
CA TYR A 281 5.40 -6.89 1.32
C TYR A 281 4.34 -7.98 1.17
N SER A 282 4.75 -9.16 1.52
CA SER A 282 3.96 -10.36 1.41
C SER A 282 3.91 -11.07 2.74
N THR A 283 2.75 -11.58 3.09
CA THR A 283 2.58 -12.47 4.23
C THR A 283 2.23 -13.86 3.75
N MET A 284 2.90 -14.88 4.28
CA MET A 284 2.47 -16.26 4.15
C MET A 284 1.59 -16.62 5.36
N GLY A 285 0.41 -17.10 5.14
CA GLY A 285 -0.46 -17.52 6.25
C GLY A 285 -1.87 -16.96 6.18
N GLY A 286 -2.12 -16.10 5.22
CA GLY A 286 -3.45 -15.74 4.77
C GLY A 286 -3.68 -16.20 3.35
N SER A 287 -4.70 -15.69 2.74
CA SER A 287 -5.03 -15.97 1.34
C SER A 287 -4.12 -15.28 0.32
N GLU A 288 -3.03 -14.61 0.73
CA GLU A 288 -2.28 -13.72 -0.14
C GLU A 288 -0.78 -13.93 -0.02
N CYS A 289 -0.14 -14.17 -1.13
CA CYS A 289 1.31 -14.25 -1.24
C CYS A 289 1.81 -13.32 -2.32
N THR A 290 2.82 -12.60 -1.95
CA THR A 290 3.86 -12.03 -2.80
C THR A 290 3.56 -10.75 -3.49
N VAL A 291 4.24 -9.74 -3.07
CA VAL A 291 4.44 -8.56 -3.88
C VAL A 291 5.90 -8.20 -3.92
N LEU A 292 6.40 -8.05 -5.11
CA LEU A 292 7.79 -7.73 -5.36
C LEU A 292 8.05 -6.23 -5.28
N LEU A 293 9.20 -5.88 -4.77
CA LEU A 293 9.63 -4.50 -4.63
C LEU A 293 9.92 -3.83 -5.96
N LYS A 294 9.58 -2.57 -6.07
CA LYS A 294 9.62 -1.79 -7.31
C LYS A 294 11.00 -1.50 -7.86
N ASN A 295 12.03 -1.45 -7.05
CA ASN A 295 13.37 -1.06 -7.49
C ASN A 295 14.43 -1.98 -6.94
N ALA A 296 14.85 -2.94 -7.74
CA ALA A 296 16.05 -3.72 -7.48
C ALA A 296 17.21 -2.78 -7.14
N GLY A 297 17.87 -3.02 -6.03
CA GLY A 297 19.04 -2.25 -5.60
C GLY A 297 18.74 -0.98 -4.81
N SER A 298 17.53 -0.46 -4.81
CA SER A 298 17.17 0.72 -4.02
C SER A 298 16.57 0.39 -2.66
N LEU A 299 16.13 -0.83 -2.44
CA LEU A 299 15.49 -1.29 -1.20
C LEU A 299 16.24 -0.83 0.05
N PHE A 300 17.55 -1.04 0.07
CA PHE A 300 18.42 -0.71 1.21
C PHE A 300 19.09 0.66 1.11
N ASN A 301 18.76 1.43 0.08
CA ASN A 301 19.07 2.85 -0.04
C ASN A 301 17.83 3.71 0.14
N SER A 302 16.75 3.12 0.64
CA SER A 302 15.45 3.78 0.81
C SER A 302 15.18 4.14 2.26
N MET A 303 14.19 4.98 2.46
CA MET A 303 13.63 5.26 3.77
C MET A 303 12.62 4.19 4.14
N PHE A 304 12.50 3.87 5.42
CA PHE A 304 11.48 3.01 5.99
C PHE A 304 11.10 3.52 7.37
N TYR A 305 10.05 2.96 7.94
CA TYR A 305 9.56 3.37 9.25
C TYR A 305 9.18 2.17 10.11
N THR A 306 9.16 2.39 11.41
CA THR A 306 8.49 1.53 12.39
C THR A 306 7.36 2.30 13.04
N GLU A 307 6.24 1.63 13.24
CA GLU A 307 5.05 2.21 13.88
C GLU A 307 4.97 1.75 15.34
N TYR A 308 4.52 2.61 16.20
CA TYR A 308 4.24 2.26 17.58
C TYR A 308 3.13 3.11 18.17
N ASN A 309 2.44 2.56 19.17
CA ASN A 309 1.43 3.28 19.91
C ASN A 309 2.09 4.12 21.00
N ALA A 310 1.88 5.42 20.95
CA ALA A 310 2.25 6.38 21.97
C ALA A 310 1.03 6.79 22.80
N LYS A 311 1.27 7.46 23.94
CA LYS A 311 0.23 8.02 24.78
C LYS A 311 0.56 9.47 25.07
N ASP A 312 -0.44 10.35 25.00
CA ASP A 312 -0.31 11.72 25.47
C ASP A 312 -0.36 11.80 27.02
N SER A 313 -0.20 13.01 27.56
CA SER A 313 -0.26 13.25 29.00
C SER A 313 -1.60 12.88 29.65
N ASP A 314 -2.67 12.82 28.85
CA ASP A 314 -4.02 12.48 29.29
C ASP A 314 -4.33 10.99 29.13
N GLY A 315 -3.35 10.20 28.62
CA GLY A 315 -3.43 8.76 28.43
C GLY A 315 -4.14 8.33 27.14
N ASN A 316 -4.45 9.26 26.23
CA ASN A 316 -5.01 8.92 24.93
C ASN A 316 -3.95 8.26 24.05
N GLN A 317 -4.34 7.19 23.37
CA GLN A 317 -3.44 6.49 22.46
C GLN A 317 -3.44 7.16 21.08
N PHE A 318 -2.26 7.27 20.49
CA PHE A 318 -2.06 7.70 19.11
C PHE A 318 -0.86 6.95 18.50
N VAL A 319 -0.74 7.03 17.18
CA VAL A 319 0.33 6.35 16.46
C VAL A 319 1.45 7.33 16.17
N GLU A 320 2.66 6.89 16.43
CA GLU A 320 3.89 7.58 16.06
C GLU A 320 4.78 6.68 15.20
N TYR A 321 5.67 7.31 14.46
CA TYR A 321 6.58 6.65 13.53
C TYR A 321 8.03 7.04 13.83
N ASP A 322 8.87 6.03 13.91
CA ASP A 322 10.32 6.19 13.83
C ASP A 322 10.75 6.04 12.37
N LEU A 323 11.37 7.06 11.81
CA LEU A 323 11.81 7.09 10.42
C LEU A 323 13.29 6.73 10.32
N TYR A 324 13.62 5.89 9.34
CA TYR A 324 14.97 5.41 9.10
C TYR A 324 15.36 5.56 7.64
N PHE A 325 16.66 5.65 7.41
CA PHE A 325 17.28 5.56 6.09
C PHE A 325 18.33 4.45 6.09
N VAL A 326 18.29 3.57 5.09
CA VAL A 326 19.32 2.53 4.93
C VAL A 326 20.36 3.02 3.93
N ASN A 327 21.58 3.22 4.42
CA ASN A 327 22.67 3.71 3.61
C ASN A 327 23.28 2.61 2.70
N SER A 328 24.18 2.98 1.80
CA SER A 328 24.87 2.05 0.88
C SER A 328 25.63 0.93 1.58
N SER A 329 26.03 1.12 2.84
CA SER A 329 26.68 0.09 3.67
C SER A 329 25.68 -0.87 4.30
N LYS A 330 24.41 -0.81 3.95
CA LYS A 330 23.32 -1.61 4.51
C LYS A 330 23.17 -1.44 6.03
N LYS A 331 23.35 -0.21 6.50
CA LYS A 331 23.19 0.18 7.89
C LYS A 331 22.01 1.13 8.02
N ALA A 332 21.09 0.80 8.90
CA ALA A 332 19.98 1.67 9.22
C ALA A 332 20.45 2.88 10.05
N VAL A 333 20.02 4.06 9.65
CA VAL A 333 20.27 5.31 10.35
C VAL A 333 18.92 5.91 10.69
N LYS A 334 18.64 6.11 11.98
CA LYS A 334 17.42 6.79 12.41
C LYS A 334 17.48 8.25 12.00
N LEU A 335 16.47 8.70 11.26
CA LEU A 335 16.30 10.08 10.81
C LEU A 335 15.59 10.91 11.88
N VAL A 336 14.45 10.40 12.32
CA VAL A 336 13.54 11.07 13.25
C VAL A 336 12.82 10.02 14.06
N GLY A 337 12.46 10.33 15.31
CA GLY A 337 11.54 9.57 16.14
C GLY A 337 10.33 10.40 16.51
N GLY A 338 9.19 9.76 16.71
CA GLY A 338 7.96 10.41 17.15
C GLY A 338 7.27 11.24 16.06
N ALA A 339 7.42 10.86 14.80
CA ALA A 339 6.69 11.53 13.72
C ALA A 339 5.21 11.12 13.75
N THR A 340 4.30 12.09 13.74
CA THR A 340 2.85 11.86 13.66
C THR A 340 2.34 11.84 12.23
N GLN A 341 3.08 12.45 11.31
CA GLN A 341 2.85 12.42 9.87
C GLN A 341 4.17 12.53 9.14
N PHE A 342 4.31 11.86 7.99
CA PHE A 342 5.46 12.01 7.12
C PHE A 342 5.11 11.77 5.66
N THR A 343 5.94 12.31 4.75
CA THR A 343 5.87 12.07 3.32
C THR A 343 7.29 12.05 2.75
N VAL A 344 7.62 11.01 2.01
CA VAL A 344 8.91 10.89 1.33
C VAL A 344 8.82 11.56 -0.03
N GLN A 345 9.82 12.38 -0.37
CA GLN A 345 9.90 12.95 -1.71
C GLN A 345 10.01 11.85 -2.76
N PRO A 346 9.44 12.03 -3.97
CA PRO A 346 9.44 11.01 -5.02
C PRO A 346 10.83 10.50 -5.42
N ASP A 347 11.86 11.32 -5.29
CA ASP A 347 13.25 10.96 -5.56
C ASP A 347 13.93 10.16 -4.41
N GLY A 348 13.23 10.00 -3.27
CA GLY A 348 13.74 9.29 -2.10
C GLY A 348 14.91 9.97 -1.38
N THR A 349 15.21 11.24 -1.69
CA THR A 349 16.35 11.95 -1.11
C THR A 349 16.03 12.67 0.19
N SER A 350 14.75 12.97 0.44
CA SER A 350 14.30 13.72 1.61
C SER A 350 12.96 13.25 2.09
N VAL A 351 12.68 13.49 3.36
CA VAL A 351 11.37 13.29 3.98
C VAL A 351 10.92 14.56 4.68
N TYR A 352 9.65 14.90 4.53
CA TYR A 352 8.96 15.87 5.37
C TYR A 352 8.24 15.13 6.48
N CYS A 353 8.34 15.59 7.70
CA CYS A 353 7.69 14.95 8.85
C CYS A 353 7.24 15.97 9.89
N VAL A 354 6.13 15.67 10.55
CA VAL A 354 5.61 16.45 11.68
C VAL A 354 6.05 15.74 12.97
N VAL A 355 6.78 16.45 13.82
CA VAL A 355 7.24 16.01 15.13
C VAL A 355 6.98 17.14 16.12
N ASP A 356 6.37 16.85 17.27
CA ASP A 356 6.08 17.82 18.31
C ASP A 356 5.41 19.10 17.74
N SER A 357 4.40 18.93 16.92
CA SER A 357 3.67 20.04 16.25
C SER A 357 4.58 20.98 15.44
N SER A 358 5.63 20.44 14.84
CA SER A 358 6.52 21.20 13.95
C SER A 358 6.86 20.37 12.72
N LEU A 359 6.87 21.03 11.55
CA LEU A 359 7.25 20.41 10.29
C LEU A 359 8.75 20.52 10.09
N TYR A 360 9.39 19.39 9.85
CA TYR A 360 10.79 19.28 9.50
C TYR A 360 10.98 18.68 8.12
N THR A 361 12.10 19.02 7.49
CA THR A 361 12.65 18.26 6.37
C THR A 361 13.94 17.56 6.79
N VAL A 362 14.13 16.31 6.36
CA VAL A 362 15.32 15.51 6.67
C VAL A 362 15.88 14.96 5.39
N SER A 363 17.13 15.31 5.08
CA SER A 363 17.83 14.80 3.91
C SER A 363 18.50 13.46 4.19
N ALA A 364 18.35 12.50 3.28
CA ALA A 364 19.08 11.23 3.30
C ALA A 364 20.61 11.42 3.25
N PHE A 365 21.10 12.51 2.67
CA PHE A 365 22.52 12.86 2.61
C PHE A 365 23.05 13.45 3.92
N ASN A 366 22.16 14.01 4.76
CA ASN A 366 22.51 14.57 6.06
C ASN A 366 21.48 14.17 7.13
N PRO A 367 21.33 12.86 7.42
CA PRO A 367 20.24 12.34 8.23
C PRO A 367 20.25 12.77 9.69
N LYS A 368 21.37 13.30 10.18
CA LYS A 368 21.53 13.72 11.58
C LYS A 368 21.11 15.17 11.85
N LYS A 369 20.67 15.89 10.83
CA LYS A 369 20.34 17.32 10.94
C LYS A 369 18.97 17.60 10.31
N PRO A 370 17.86 17.32 11.02
CA PRO A 370 16.55 17.81 10.63
C PRO A 370 16.56 19.34 10.54
N GLU A 371 15.96 19.87 9.48
CA GLU A 371 15.82 21.31 9.28
C GLU A 371 14.37 21.72 9.54
N LEU A 372 14.15 22.65 10.46
CA LEU A 372 12.83 23.17 10.76
C LEU A 372 12.29 23.95 9.54
N VAL A 373 11.14 23.53 9.04
CA VAL A 373 10.41 24.20 7.96
C VAL A 373 9.43 25.21 8.52
N GLU A 374 8.63 24.79 9.53
CA GLU A 374 7.63 25.63 10.18
C GLU A 374 7.23 25.02 11.54
N SER A 375 6.86 25.90 12.51
CA SER A 375 6.33 25.50 13.81
C SER A 375 4.81 25.64 13.86
N ASN A 376 4.17 25.08 14.91
CA ASN A 376 2.73 25.01 15.08
C ASN A 376 1.99 24.33 13.92
N VAL A 377 2.59 23.32 13.33
CA VAL A 377 2.02 22.50 12.26
C VAL A 377 1.43 21.24 12.86
N TYR A 378 0.15 21.02 12.63
CA TYR A 378 -0.57 19.80 13.00
C TYR A 378 -0.56 18.78 11.85
N ALA A 379 -0.82 19.25 10.63
CA ALA A 379 -0.80 18.43 9.42
C ALA A 379 -0.30 19.24 8.22
N PHE A 380 0.15 18.54 7.20
CA PHE A 380 0.56 19.18 5.94
C PHE A 380 0.14 18.35 4.72
N GLY A 381 0.01 19.05 3.58
CA GLY A 381 -0.12 18.46 2.25
C GLY A 381 0.85 19.15 1.30
N ALA A 382 1.53 18.40 0.46
CA ALA A 382 2.48 18.96 -0.50
C ALA A 382 2.16 18.47 -1.91
N ASP A 383 2.35 19.33 -2.91
CA ASP A 383 2.33 18.91 -4.31
C ASP A 383 3.53 17.99 -4.63
N GLU A 384 3.46 17.27 -5.75
CA GLU A 384 4.48 16.28 -6.14
C GLU A 384 5.92 16.84 -6.14
N GLY A 385 6.07 18.11 -6.46
CA GLY A 385 7.38 18.80 -6.48
C GLY A 385 7.75 19.49 -5.18
N PHE A 386 6.91 19.42 -4.15
CA PHE A 386 7.05 20.16 -2.87
C PHE A 386 7.22 21.69 -3.06
N LYS A 387 6.72 22.22 -4.17
CA LYS A 387 6.74 23.66 -4.46
C LYS A 387 5.67 24.41 -3.68
N ASN A 388 4.57 23.75 -3.41
CA ASN A 388 3.48 24.25 -2.59
C ASN A 388 3.25 23.27 -1.44
N VAL A 389 3.46 23.77 -0.22
CA VAL A 389 3.20 23.00 1.00
C VAL A 389 2.11 23.72 1.78
N TYR A 390 0.94 23.11 1.88
CA TYR A 390 -0.15 23.61 2.70
C TYR A 390 0.01 23.07 4.11
N LEU A 391 -0.12 23.98 5.07
CA LEU A 391 0.09 23.70 6.48
C LEU A 391 -1.22 23.94 7.23
N THR A 392 -1.65 22.95 7.97
CA THR A 392 -2.78 23.08 8.91
C THR A 392 -2.21 23.21 10.32
N ASP A 393 -2.52 24.29 11.01
CA ASP A 393 -2.10 24.48 12.39
C ASP A 393 -3.01 23.72 13.39
N ILE A 394 -2.65 23.75 14.67
CA ILE A 394 -3.40 23.08 15.75
C ILE A 394 -4.83 23.61 15.95
N TYR A 395 -5.16 24.75 15.34
CA TYR A 395 -6.50 25.37 15.37
C TYR A 395 -7.32 25.05 14.11
N GLY A 396 -6.74 24.30 13.16
CA GLY A 396 -7.36 23.96 11.88
C GLY A 396 -7.29 25.10 10.86
N ASN A 397 -6.37 26.05 10.99
CA ASN A 397 -6.16 27.08 9.99
C ASN A 397 -5.20 26.60 8.92
N VAL A 398 -5.59 26.72 7.65
CA VAL A 398 -4.78 26.34 6.50
C VAL A 398 -4.06 27.54 5.91
N ARG A 399 -2.77 27.40 5.69
CA ARG A 399 -1.88 28.36 5.05
C ARG A 399 -1.00 27.71 4.02
N LEU A 400 -0.53 28.46 3.03
CA LEU A 400 0.37 28.00 1.98
C LEU A 400 1.80 28.48 2.25
N LYS A 401 2.76 27.56 2.20
CA LYS A 401 4.19 27.84 2.10
C LYS A 401 4.67 27.50 0.68
N LYS A 402 5.08 28.50 -0.06
CA LYS A 402 5.70 28.31 -1.38
C LYS A 402 7.19 28.05 -1.22
N ASP A 403 7.75 27.23 -2.10
CA ASP A 403 9.20 27.01 -2.15
C ASP A 403 9.96 28.33 -2.25
N GLY A 404 11.03 28.45 -1.46
CA GLY A 404 11.84 29.68 -1.36
C GLY A 404 11.15 30.87 -0.69
N ALA A 405 9.88 30.78 -0.29
CA ALA A 405 9.19 31.87 0.40
C ALA A 405 9.59 31.96 1.89
N ALA A 406 9.99 33.16 2.33
CA ALA A 406 10.34 33.41 3.73
C ALA A 406 9.14 33.44 4.67
N LYS A 407 7.92 33.64 4.15
CA LYS A 407 6.69 33.78 4.92
C LYS A 407 5.58 32.88 4.38
N LEU A 408 4.68 32.48 5.28
CA LEU A 408 3.42 31.83 4.92
C LEU A 408 2.46 32.86 4.29
N SER A 409 1.49 32.32 3.53
CA SER A 409 0.31 33.12 3.12
C SER A 409 -0.52 33.54 4.33
N ASP A 410 -1.49 34.44 4.10
CA ASP A 410 -2.61 34.63 5.03
C ASP A 410 -3.38 33.30 5.18
N ILE A 411 -4.27 33.26 6.20
CA ILE A 411 -5.14 32.11 6.40
C ILE A 411 -6.10 31.98 5.21
N ILE A 412 -6.11 30.80 4.58
CA ILE A 412 -6.94 30.50 3.40
C ILE A 412 -8.28 29.92 3.85
N LEU A 413 -8.23 28.99 4.81
CA LEU A 413 -9.40 28.33 5.41
C LEU A 413 -9.20 28.13 6.90
N MET A 414 -10.31 28.02 7.64
CA MET A 414 -10.31 27.81 9.09
C MET A 414 -11.18 26.61 9.48
N ASN A 415 -10.93 26.08 10.67
CA ASN A 415 -11.68 24.97 11.26
C ASN A 415 -11.62 23.67 10.44
N ILE A 416 -10.49 23.42 9.79
CA ILE A 416 -10.26 22.20 9.02
C ILE A 416 -9.88 21.07 9.96
N SER A 417 -10.56 19.95 9.81
CA SER A 417 -10.31 18.71 10.56
C SER A 417 -9.50 17.70 9.78
N HIS A 418 -9.59 17.74 8.45
CA HIS A 418 -8.87 16.84 7.56
C HIS A 418 -8.58 17.51 6.22
N SER A 419 -7.40 17.22 5.67
CA SER A 419 -6.99 17.71 4.35
C SER A 419 -6.14 16.67 3.62
N ALA A 420 -6.25 16.62 2.30
CA ALA A 420 -5.43 15.77 1.45
C ALA A 420 -5.14 16.45 0.11
N MET A 421 -3.92 16.25 -0.41
CA MET A 421 -3.44 16.84 -1.64
C MET A 421 -3.63 15.90 -2.82
N MET A 422 -4.18 16.41 -3.91
CA MET A 422 -4.19 15.76 -5.21
C MET A 422 -2.87 16.03 -5.96
N ASN A 423 -2.47 15.14 -6.88
CA ASN A 423 -1.25 15.33 -7.69
C ASN A 423 -1.31 16.61 -8.54
N ASN A 424 -2.49 17.02 -8.97
CA ASN A 424 -2.69 18.26 -9.74
C ASN A 424 -2.50 19.55 -8.91
N GLY A 425 -2.13 19.43 -7.62
CA GLY A 425 -1.89 20.55 -6.72
C GLY A 425 -3.15 21.12 -6.07
N THR A 426 -4.30 20.48 -6.21
CA THR A 426 -5.53 20.82 -5.47
C THR A 426 -5.49 20.23 -4.08
N LEU A 427 -5.60 21.04 -3.05
CA LEU A 427 -5.82 20.56 -1.67
C LEU A 427 -7.32 20.47 -1.42
N LEU A 428 -7.81 19.29 -1.08
CA LEU A 428 -9.15 19.08 -0.55
C LEU A 428 -9.13 19.17 0.96
N CYS A 429 -10.12 19.84 1.53
CA CYS A 429 -10.25 20.05 2.98
C CYS A 429 -11.69 19.82 3.42
N ILE A 430 -11.85 19.27 4.61
CA ILE A 430 -13.17 19.15 5.25
C ILE A 430 -13.12 19.73 6.66
N GLY A 431 -14.09 20.58 6.97
CA GLY A 431 -14.38 21.03 8.34
C GLY A 431 -15.54 20.21 8.89
N LEU A 432 -15.33 19.52 10.01
CA LEU A 432 -16.36 18.68 10.63
C LEU A 432 -17.31 19.49 11.50
N TYR A 433 -18.61 19.32 11.27
CA TYR A 433 -19.72 19.77 12.09
C TYR A 433 -20.56 18.57 12.53
N ASP A 434 -21.47 18.75 13.47
CA ASP A 434 -22.21 17.67 14.14
C ASP A 434 -22.99 16.72 13.20
N ASN A 435 -23.33 17.13 11.96
CA ASN A 435 -24.13 16.37 11.00
C ASN A 435 -23.41 16.08 9.66
N GLY A 436 -22.11 16.23 9.60
CA GLY A 436 -21.30 16.16 8.39
C GLY A 436 -20.50 17.43 8.18
N GLY A 437 -19.50 17.37 7.30
CA GLY A 437 -18.58 18.48 7.06
C GLY A 437 -18.90 19.25 5.79
N THR A 438 -18.29 20.42 5.66
CA THR A 438 -18.22 21.16 4.40
C THR A 438 -16.93 20.79 3.70
N LEU A 439 -17.04 20.22 2.49
CA LEU A 439 -15.89 19.91 1.63
C LEU A 439 -15.52 21.14 0.82
N CYS A 440 -14.26 21.49 0.85
CA CYS A 440 -13.70 22.61 0.09
C CYS A 440 -12.51 22.17 -0.74
N SER A 441 -12.26 22.82 -1.87
CA SER A 441 -10.99 22.75 -2.59
C SER A 441 -10.19 24.03 -2.42
N ILE A 442 -8.86 23.91 -2.42
CA ILE A 442 -7.92 25.03 -2.42
C ILE A 442 -6.95 24.86 -3.58
N LYS A 443 -6.81 25.93 -4.40
CA LYS A 443 -5.79 26.05 -5.46
C LYS A 443 -5.02 27.34 -5.27
N GLY A 444 -3.73 27.22 -4.94
CA GLY A 444 -2.94 28.40 -4.54
C GLY A 444 -3.52 29.02 -3.24
N THR A 445 -4.01 30.23 -3.31
CA THR A 445 -4.65 30.92 -2.17
C THR A 445 -6.16 31.07 -2.30
N GLU A 446 -6.76 30.50 -3.34
CA GLU A 446 -8.20 30.53 -3.58
C GLU A 446 -8.87 29.27 -3.02
N SER A 447 -9.99 29.43 -2.33
CA SER A 447 -10.79 28.34 -1.80
C SER A 447 -12.20 28.38 -2.39
N LYS A 448 -12.77 27.18 -2.60
CA LYS A 448 -14.12 26.98 -3.13
C LYS A 448 -14.84 25.92 -2.30
N ILE A 449 -16.08 26.20 -1.88
CA ILE A 449 -16.96 25.19 -1.30
C ILE A 449 -17.46 24.28 -2.44
N LEU A 450 -17.31 22.97 -2.25
CA LEU A 450 -17.71 21.94 -3.21
C LEU A 450 -19.04 21.31 -2.84
N ASP A 451 -19.20 20.91 -1.58
CA ASP A 451 -20.43 20.28 -1.08
C ASP A 451 -20.54 20.37 0.45
N GLU A 452 -21.75 20.16 0.97
CA GLU A 452 -22.07 20.15 2.39
C GLU A 452 -22.58 18.77 2.83
N ASN A 453 -22.56 18.49 4.13
CA ASN A 453 -22.97 17.22 4.71
C ASN A 453 -22.11 16.04 4.20
N VAL A 454 -20.85 16.30 3.88
CA VAL A 454 -19.87 15.28 3.50
C VAL A 454 -19.41 14.57 4.76
N TYR A 455 -19.48 13.25 4.77
CA TYR A 455 -19.07 12.44 5.91
C TYR A 455 -17.55 12.27 5.95
N TYR A 456 -16.95 12.00 4.78
CA TYR A 456 -15.53 11.72 4.63
C TYR A 456 -15.12 11.90 3.16
N PHE A 457 -13.83 12.08 2.90
CA PHE A 457 -13.27 12.07 1.55
C PHE A 457 -11.91 11.40 1.50
N GLU A 458 -11.50 10.95 0.33
CA GLU A 458 -10.21 10.34 0.03
C GLU A 458 -9.64 10.92 -1.26
N VAL A 459 -8.32 10.97 -1.32
CA VAL A 459 -7.58 11.37 -2.53
C VAL A 459 -6.71 10.22 -2.97
N TYR A 460 -6.74 9.94 -4.26
CA TYR A 460 -6.02 8.88 -4.91
C TYR A 460 -5.23 9.43 -6.12
N GLY A 461 -4.15 10.15 -5.86
CA GLY A 461 -3.40 10.81 -6.91
C GLY A 461 -4.20 11.94 -7.56
N ASP A 462 -4.62 11.76 -8.82
CA ASP A 462 -5.45 12.73 -9.54
C ASP A 462 -6.95 12.51 -9.38
N VAL A 463 -7.37 11.47 -8.65
CA VAL A 463 -8.77 11.18 -8.39
C VAL A 463 -9.10 11.44 -6.93
N ALA A 464 -10.21 12.09 -6.67
CA ALA A 464 -10.78 12.25 -5.35
C ALA A 464 -12.16 11.62 -5.27
N ALA A 465 -12.49 11.06 -4.11
CA ALA A 465 -13.81 10.56 -3.81
C ALA A 465 -14.30 11.14 -2.49
N TYR A 466 -15.58 11.51 -2.40
CA TYR A 466 -16.20 11.82 -1.12
C TYR A 466 -17.49 11.03 -0.91
N TYR A 467 -17.88 10.93 0.35
CA TYR A 467 -18.94 10.07 0.83
C TYR A 467 -19.99 10.86 1.57
N LYS A 468 -21.26 10.68 1.18
CA LYS A 468 -22.43 11.21 1.91
C LYS A 468 -23.27 10.05 2.45
N LYS A 469 -23.81 10.16 3.64
CA LYS A 469 -24.68 9.12 4.19
C LYS A 469 -25.87 8.88 3.26
N ALA A 470 -26.09 7.62 2.88
CA ALA A 470 -27.20 7.19 2.02
C ALA A 470 -28.44 6.88 2.88
N GLY A 471 -29.34 7.83 3.03
CA GLY A 471 -30.58 7.64 3.79
C GLY A 471 -30.40 7.42 5.29
N SER A 472 -31.27 6.59 5.90
CA SER A 472 -31.26 6.31 7.35
C SER A 472 -30.50 5.05 7.75
N LYS A 473 -29.93 4.28 6.80
CA LYS A 473 -29.13 3.08 7.10
C LYS A 473 -27.72 3.49 7.47
N ASP A 474 -27.29 3.14 8.66
CA ASP A 474 -25.90 3.32 9.07
C ASP A 474 -24.95 2.43 8.26
N GLY A 475 -23.79 2.99 7.89
CA GLY A 475 -22.76 2.27 7.15
C GLY A 475 -22.90 2.26 5.63
N LEU A 476 -23.96 2.87 5.08
CA LEU A 476 -24.13 3.05 3.64
C LEU A 476 -23.92 4.49 3.21
N TYR A 477 -23.22 4.68 2.09
CA TYR A 477 -22.84 5.98 1.60
C TYR A 477 -23.04 6.08 0.08
N ASP A 478 -23.45 7.26 -0.35
CA ASP A 478 -23.38 7.64 -1.75
C ASP A 478 -21.97 8.15 -2.05
N VAL A 479 -21.32 7.62 -3.09
CA VAL A 479 -19.93 7.93 -3.47
C VAL A 479 -19.94 8.86 -4.67
N TYR A 480 -19.30 10.00 -4.49
CA TYR A 480 -19.07 11.01 -5.51
C TYR A 480 -17.59 11.05 -5.85
N MET A 481 -17.25 11.16 -7.15
CA MET A 481 -15.86 11.16 -7.60
C MET A 481 -15.57 12.35 -8.53
N SER A 482 -14.32 12.77 -8.54
CA SER A 482 -13.78 13.85 -9.37
C SER A 482 -12.35 13.54 -9.80
N GLU A 483 -12.00 13.87 -11.05
CA GLU A 483 -10.63 13.81 -11.59
C GLU A 483 -9.90 15.14 -11.46
N ASP A 484 -10.58 16.24 -11.16
CA ASP A 484 -9.99 17.58 -11.08
C ASP A 484 -10.06 18.20 -9.66
N GLY A 485 -10.76 17.55 -8.74
CA GLY A 485 -11.00 18.03 -7.39
C GLY A 485 -12.01 19.17 -7.25
N ASP A 486 -12.71 19.52 -8.33
CA ASP A 486 -13.69 20.62 -8.37
C ASP A 486 -15.08 20.19 -8.85
N ASN A 487 -15.15 19.18 -9.72
CA ASN A 487 -16.38 18.71 -10.34
C ASN A 487 -16.64 17.26 -9.95
N PHE A 488 -17.51 17.06 -8.97
CA PHE A 488 -17.85 15.72 -8.46
C PHE A 488 -19.16 15.21 -9.06
N THR A 489 -19.18 13.95 -9.42
CA THR A 489 -20.37 13.25 -9.93
C THR A 489 -20.71 12.05 -9.05
N LEU A 490 -22.00 11.78 -8.84
CA LEU A 490 -22.47 10.58 -8.14
C LEU A 490 -22.12 9.34 -8.98
N CYS A 491 -21.34 8.45 -8.41
CA CYS A 491 -20.82 7.26 -9.09
C CYS A 491 -21.42 5.95 -8.57
N VAL A 492 -21.61 5.84 -7.24
CA VAL A 492 -22.18 4.65 -6.60
C VAL A 492 -23.17 5.08 -5.53
N GLU A 493 -24.37 4.51 -5.55
CA GLU A 493 -25.36 4.70 -4.50
C GLU A 493 -25.27 3.55 -3.48
N GLN A 494 -25.46 3.87 -2.20
CA GLN A 494 -25.50 2.92 -1.09
C GLN A 494 -24.28 1.96 -1.06
N ALA A 495 -23.10 2.51 -1.27
CA ALA A 495 -21.85 1.77 -1.12
C ALA A 495 -21.59 1.44 0.36
N ALA A 496 -21.21 0.20 0.65
CA ALA A 496 -20.72 -0.18 1.97
C ALA A 496 -19.27 0.29 2.15
N ILE A 497 -19.01 1.14 3.16
CA ILE A 497 -17.64 1.49 3.54
C ILE A 497 -17.11 0.36 4.43
N GLY A 498 -16.30 -0.50 3.87
CA GLY A 498 -15.74 -1.68 4.53
C GLY A 498 -15.39 -2.79 3.55
N GLY A 499 -15.94 -2.74 2.34
CA GLY A 499 -15.58 -3.62 1.23
C GLY A 499 -14.43 -3.09 0.39
N LYS A 500 -13.49 -2.33 0.99
CA LYS A 500 -12.29 -1.91 0.27
C LYS A 500 -11.43 -3.12 -0.02
N ALA A 501 -11.03 -3.29 -1.26
CA ALA A 501 -9.93 -4.17 -1.59
C ALA A 501 -8.70 -3.69 -0.80
N SER A 502 -8.29 -4.48 0.17
CA SER A 502 -7.08 -4.29 0.97
C SER A 502 -5.87 -4.80 0.20
#